data_e845b23615f9a54ebc791e42d1416a1d
#
_entry.id   e845b23615f9a54ebc791e42d1416a1d
#
_cell.length_a   1.000
_cell.length_b   1.000
_cell.length_c   1.000
_cell.angle_alpha   90.00
_cell.angle_beta   90.00
_cell.angle_gamma   90.00
#
_symmetry.space_group_name_H-M   'P 1'
#
loop_
_entity.id
_entity.type
_entity.pdbx_description
1 polymer ?
#
loop_
_entity_poly.entity_id
_entity_poly.type
_entity_poly.pdbx_seq_one_letter_code
_entity_poly.pdbx_strand_id
1 'polypeptide(L)'
;VSPEPGTTLTRGSEVSLVVNSGLTVPDVEGMSEADATAALNAAGFTVDNTRRDRSAVGTSPDTVVRTSPSAGEIVDPEDADVTLTLAGRVTVPDVVGMTAGQARDALDAVGLRANVRDDDAASVVTRQRPAAGDDARLDSTVRLTL
;
A
#
# COMPACT_ATOMS: atom_id res chain seq x y z
N VAL A 1 21.96 -27.90 -8.56
CA VAL A 1 23.23 -28.19 -9.20
C VAL A 1 23.24 -29.64 -9.66
N SER A 2 23.43 -29.89 -10.93
CA SER A 2 23.55 -31.23 -11.48
C SER A 2 24.91 -31.33 -12.17
N PRO A 3 25.71 -32.32 -11.89
CA PRO A 3 25.46 -33.49 -11.01
C PRO A 3 25.61 -33.19 -9.52
N GLU A 4 25.12 -34.13 -8.67
CA GLU A 4 25.17 -33.98 -7.22
C GLU A 4 26.62 -33.97 -6.68
N PRO A 5 26.89 -33.32 -5.55
CA PRO A 5 28.22 -33.33 -4.92
C PRO A 5 28.73 -34.75 -4.64
N GLY A 6 29.96 -35.05 -5.03
CA GLY A 6 30.56 -36.36 -4.86
C GLY A 6 30.39 -37.33 -6.04
N THR A 7 29.69 -36.93 -7.11
CA THR A 7 29.57 -37.73 -8.32
C THR A 7 30.91 -37.73 -9.09
N THR A 8 31.40 -38.92 -9.45
CA THR A 8 32.60 -39.07 -10.29
C THR A 8 32.22 -38.86 -11.74
N LEU A 9 32.77 -37.81 -12.37
CA LEU A 9 32.54 -37.48 -13.77
C LEU A 9 33.70 -37.93 -14.66
N THR A 10 33.37 -38.32 -15.89
CA THR A 10 34.36 -38.63 -16.91
C THR A 10 35.00 -37.31 -17.40
N ARG A 11 36.29 -37.34 -17.73
CA ARG A 11 36.99 -36.19 -18.26
C ARG A 11 36.34 -35.71 -19.56
N GLY A 12 35.88 -34.42 -19.55
CA GLY A 12 35.16 -33.82 -20.67
C GLY A 12 33.64 -33.80 -20.53
N SER A 13 33.09 -34.25 -19.38
CA SER A 13 31.64 -34.10 -19.09
C SER A 13 31.27 -32.65 -18.89
N GLU A 14 30.16 -32.22 -19.51
CA GLU A 14 29.59 -30.89 -19.30
C GLU A 14 28.88 -30.85 -17.95
N VAL A 15 29.23 -29.85 -17.16
CA VAL A 15 28.53 -29.56 -15.90
C VAL A 15 27.65 -28.30 -16.14
N SER A 16 26.33 -28.46 -16.15
CA SER A 16 25.41 -27.34 -16.23
C SER A 16 25.20 -26.76 -14.85
N LEU A 17 25.64 -25.52 -14.65
CA LEU A 17 25.30 -24.72 -13.47
C LEU A 17 24.07 -23.88 -13.80
N VAL A 18 22.93 -24.24 -13.24
CA VAL A 18 21.77 -23.37 -13.28
C VAL A 18 21.91 -22.39 -12.12
N VAL A 19 22.34 -21.18 -12.42
CA VAL A 19 22.32 -20.07 -11.47
C VAL A 19 20.93 -19.48 -11.50
N ASN A 20 20.15 -19.73 -10.46
CA ASN A 20 18.86 -19.06 -10.30
C ASN A 20 19.12 -17.61 -9.88
N SER A 21 19.09 -16.68 -10.83
CA SER A 21 19.25 -15.25 -10.61
C SER A 21 17.89 -14.62 -10.32
N GLY A 22 17.18 -15.15 -9.32
CA GLY A 22 15.89 -14.61 -8.92
C GLY A 22 16.00 -13.18 -8.37
N LEU A 23 14.97 -12.37 -8.63
CA LEU A 23 14.80 -11.06 -8.03
C LEU A 23 14.07 -11.21 -6.69
N THR A 24 14.53 -10.51 -5.66
CA THR A 24 13.86 -10.50 -4.36
C THR A 24 12.87 -9.34 -4.32
N VAL A 25 11.61 -9.63 -4.00
CA VAL A 25 10.56 -8.61 -3.85
C VAL A 25 10.90 -7.69 -2.67
N PRO A 26 11.07 -6.38 -2.88
CA PRO A 26 11.33 -5.45 -1.79
C PRO A 26 10.08 -5.28 -0.91
N ASP A 27 10.29 -4.93 0.36
CA ASP A 27 9.21 -4.58 1.26
C ASP A 27 8.74 -3.15 0.97
N VAL A 28 7.54 -3.04 0.44
CA VAL A 28 6.89 -1.78 0.10
C VAL A 28 5.56 -1.57 0.86
N GLU A 29 5.28 -2.42 1.84
CA GLU A 29 4.11 -2.26 2.69
C GLU A 29 4.20 -0.96 3.51
N GLY A 30 3.11 -0.25 3.61
CA GLY A 30 3.04 1.07 4.28
C GLY A 30 3.49 2.26 3.42
N MET A 31 4.08 2.01 2.24
CA MET A 31 4.45 3.07 1.30
C MET A 31 3.24 3.56 0.49
N SER A 32 3.36 4.73 -0.13
CA SER A 32 2.40 5.16 -1.14
C SER A 32 2.51 4.29 -2.41
N GLU A 33 1.44 4.22 -3.19
CA GLU A 33 1.45 3.52 -4.48
C GLU A 33 2.60 3.99 -5.39
N ALA A 34 2.85 5.31 -5.43
CA ALA A 34 3.91 5.89 -6.25
C ALA A 34 5.31 5.46 -5.79
N ASP A 35 5.57 5.53 -4.48
CA ASP A 35 6.87 5.14 -3.90
C ASP A 35 7.10 3.63 -4.02
N ALA A 36 6.06 2.84 -3.78
CA ALA A 36 6.10 1.39 -3.94
C ALA A 36 6.40 0.98 -5.39
N THR A 37 5.74 1.62 -6.35
CA THR A 37 5.98 1.40 -7.78
C THR A 37 7.42 1.76 -8.16
N ALA A 38 7.93 2.88 -7.66
CA ALA A 38 9.31 3.30 -7.91
C ALA A 38 10.34 2.30 -7.32
N ALA A 39 10.10 1.83 -6.09
CA ALA A 39 10.96 0.86 -5.43
C ALA A 39 10.96 -0.49 -6.16
N LEU A 40 9.79 -0.97 -6.58
CA LEU A 40 9.66 -2.21 -7.36
C LEU A 40 10.35 -2.11 -8.71
N ASN A 41 10.15 -1.02 -9.45
CA ASN A 41 10.83 -0.78 -10.73
C ASN A 41 12.35 -0.74 -10.56
N ALA A 42 12.85 -0.11 -9.50
CA ALA A 42 14.28 -0.06 -9.20
C ALA A 42 14.87 -1.45 -8.88
N ALA A 43 14.06 -2.36 -8.34
CA ALA A 43 14.42 -3.75 -8.08
C ALA A 43 14.26 -4.67 -9.30
N GLY A 44 13.75 -4.17 -10.43
CA GLY A 44 13.54 -4.90 -11.68
C GLY A 44 12.17 -5.55 -11.83
N PHE A 45 11.22 -5.18 -10.97
CA PHE A 45 9.83 -5.64 -11.05
C PHE A 45 8.95 -4.69 -11.86
N THR A 46 7.88 -5.21 -12.43
CA THR A 46 6.85 -4.44 -13.09
C THR A 46 5.56 -4.52 -12.27
N VAL A 47 4.92 -3.38 -12.02
CA VAL A 47 3.58 -3.37 -11.41
C VAL A 47 2.54 -3.60 -12.51
N ASP A 48 2.02 -4.81 -12.58
CA ASP A 48 1.02 -5.21 -13.57
C ASP A 48 -0.40 -4.79 -13.17
N ASN A 49 -0.71 -4.87 -11.89
CA ASN A 49 -2.05 -4.61 -11.39
C ASN A 49 -2.04 -3.94 -10.00
N THR A 50 -3.02 -3.08 -9.80
CA THR A 50 -3.29 -2.47 -8.50
C THR A 50 -4.72 -2.81 -8.09
N ARG A 51 -4.88 -3.37 -6.91
CA ARG A 51 -6.18 -3.73 -6.32
C ARG A 51 -6.39 -2.96 -5.03
N ARG A 52 -7.64 -2.83 -4.62
CA ARG A 52 -7.99 -2.18 -3.35
C ARG A 52 -8.72 -3.18 -2.46
N ASP A 53 -8.16 -3.43 -1.28
CA ASP A 53 -8.80 -4.29 -0.26
C ASP A 53 -9.71 -3.44 0.64
N ARG A 54 -11.01 -3.65 0.52
CA ARG A 54 -12.04 -2.91 1.27
C ARG A 54 -12.04 -3.17 2.78
N SER A 55 -11.32 -4.18 3.23
CA SER A 55 -11.18 -4.52 4.66
C SER A 55 -9.88 -4.00 5.26
N ALA A 56 -8.86 -3.77 4.43
CA ALA A 56 -7.57 -3.30 4.87
C ALA A 56 -7.58 -1.80 5.19
N VAL A 57 -6.98 -1.45 6.33
CA VAL A 57 -6.87 -0.08 6.82
C VAL A 57 -5.46 0.43 6.55
N GLY A 58 -5.35 1.63 6.00
CA GLY A 58 -4.09 2.33 5.79
C GLY A 58 -4.11 3.74 6.36
N THR A 59 -2.95 4.38 6.36
CA THR A 59 -2.81 5.77 6.80
C THR A 59 -3.33 6.77 5.76
N SER A 60 -3.39 6.34 4.49
CA SER A 60 -3.89 7.13 3.37
C SER A 60 -4.54 6.22 2.31
N PRO A 61 -5.29 6.79 1.35
CA PRO A 61 -5.96 6.04 0.29
C PRO A 61 -5.03 5.18 -0.56
N ASP A 62 -3.78 5.62 -0.71
CA ASP A 62 -2.81 4.99 -1.59
C ASP A 62 -1.74 4.19 -0.82
N THR A 63 -2.03 3.86 0.46
CA THR A 63 -1.14 3.01 1.26
C THR A 63 -1.18 1.58 0.77
N VAL A 64 -0.01 1.05 0.41
CA VAL A 64 0.16 -0.37 0.07
C VAL A 64 0.07 -1.22 1.34
N VAL A 65 -0.85 -2.15 1.36
CA VAL A 65 -1.07 -3.07 2.50
C VAL A 65 -0.59 -4.47 2.23
N ARG A 66 -0.35 -4.80 0.97
CA ARG A 66 0.16 -6.12 0.56
C ARG A 66 0.68 -6.08 -0.87
N THR A 67 1.66 -6.94 -1.14
CA THR A 67 2.14 -7.25 -2.50
C THR A 67 1.91 -8.71 -2.83
N SER A 68 1.79 -9.02 -4.09
CA SER A 68 1.79 -10.40 -4.59
C SER A 68 2.66 -10.48 -5.85
N PRO A 69 3.79 -11.19 -5.85
CA PRO A 69 4.36 -11.99 -4.75
C PRO A 69 4.69 -11.20 -3.48
N SER A 70 4.85 -11.92 -2.34
CA SER A 70 5.06 -11.29 -1.03
C SER A 70 6.47 -10.70 -0.90
N ALA A 71 6.62 -9.70 -0.04
CA ALA A 71 7.94 -9.14 0.27
C ALA A 71 8.92 -10.24 0.75
N GLY A 72 10.14 -10.21 0.23
CA GLY A 72 11.18 -11.22 0.50
C GLY A 72 11.08 -12.49 -0.34
N GLU A 73 10.05 -12.66 -1.16
CA GLU A 73 9.92 -13.77 -2.08
C GLU A 73 10.89 -13.61 -3.27
N ILE A 74 11.44 -14.72 -3.74
CA ILE A 74 12.36 -14.73 -4.89
C ILE A 74 11.56 -15.14 -6.12
N VAL A 75 11.55 -14.29 -7.12
CA VAL A 75 10.79 -14.45 -8.37
C VAL A 75 11.76 -14.47 -9.55
N ASP A 76 11.44 -15.25 -10.56
CA ASP A 76 12.22 -15.23 -11.80
C ASP A 76 12.10 -13.87 -12.51
N PRO A 77 13.20 -13.35 -13.10
CA PRO A 77 13.15 -12.06 -13.81
C PRO A 77 12.17 -12.02 -14.99
N GLU A 78 11.80 -13.21 -15.53
CA GLU A 78 10.82 -13.33 -16.60
C GLU A 78 9.37 -13.20 -16.11
N ASP A 79 9.14 -13.48 -14.80
CA ASP A 79 7.84 -13.41 -14.13
C ASP A 79 7.81 -12.27 -13.08
N ALA A 80 8.58 -11.22 -13.30
CA ALA A 80 8.75 -10.12 -12.35
C ALA A 80 7.55 -9.15 -12.29
N ASP A 81 6.34 -9.68 -12.42
CA ASP A 81 5.10 -8.92 -12.31
C ASP A 81 4.58 -8.92 -10.87
N VAL A 82 4.29 -7.74 -10.36
CA VAL A 82 3.81 -7.56 -8.98
C VAL A 82 2.43 -6.89 -8.99
N THR A 83 1.52 -7.47 -8.23
CA THR A 83 0.23 -6.85 -7.92
C THR A 83 0.31 -6.13 -6.58
N LEU A 84 0.00 -4.84 -6.57
CA LEU A 84 -0.15 -4.04 -5.36
C LEU A 84 -1.58 -4.14 -4.83
N THR A 85 -1.71 -4.29 -3.52
CA THR A 85 -2.99 -4.17 -2.83
C THR A 85 -2.97 -2.94 -1.94
N LEU A 86 -3.84 -1.99 -2.23
CA LEU A 86 -3.98 -0.73 -1.49
C LEU A 86 -5.04 -0.83 -0.41
N ALA A 87 -4.93 0.02 0.59
CA ALA A 87 -5.95 0.16 1.63
C ALA A 87 -7.27 0.65 1.03
N GLY A 88 -8.36 0.04 1.47
CA GLY A 88 -9.73 0.47 1.14
C GLY A 88 -10.45 1.18 2.30
N ARG A 89 -9.78 1.28 3.43
CA ARG A 89 -10.21 2.02 4.62
C ARG A 89 -9.06 2.87 5.15
N VAL A 90 -9.41 3.96 5.80
CA VAL A 90 -8.47 4.85 6.46
C VAL A 90 -8.94 5.14 7.88
N THR A 91 -8.01 5.43 8.76
CA THR A 91 -8.32 5.88 10.11
C THR A 91 -8.82 7.32 10.06
N VAL A 92 -9.95 7.59 10.71
CA VAL A 92 -10.53 8.93 10.79
C VAL A 92 -9.64 9.83 11.65
N PRO A 93 -9.13 10.95 11.12
CA PRO A 93 -8.32 11.88 11.90
C PRO A 93 -9.16 12.60 12.95
N ASP A 94 -8.53 13.09 14.01
CA ASP A 94 -9.17 13.96 14.98
C ASP A 94 -9.24 15.40 14.42
N VAL A 95 -10.45 15.84 14.16
CA VAL A 95 -10.73 17.20 13.65
C VAL A 95 -11.53 18.04 14.64
N VAL A 96 -11.78 17.52 15.84
CA VAL A 96 -12.43 18.27 16.92
C VAL A 96 -11.52 19.38 17.40
N GLY A 97 -12.04 20.59 17.53
CA GLY A 97 -11.25 21.78 17.86
C GLY A 97 -10.61 22.50 16.67
N MET A 98 -10.68 21.93 15.48
CA MET A 98 -10.28 22.60 14.24
C MET A 98 -11.42 23.46 13.68
N THR A 99 -11.10 24.44 12.83
CA THR A 99 -12.13 25.12 12.06
C THR A 99 -12.72 24.19 11.01
N ALA A 100 -13.96 24.45 10.59
CA ALA A 100 -14.62 23.64 9.57
C ALA A 100 -13.80 23.54 8.25
N GLY A 101 -13.11 24.62 7.89
CA GLY A 101 -12.19 24.61 6.73
C GLY A 101 -11.02 23.66 6.92
N GLN A 102 -10.30 23.76 8.03
CA GLN A 102 -9.18 22.88 8.36
C GLN A 102 -9.61 21.40 8.48
N ALA A 103 -10.79 21.17 9.07
CA ALA A 103 -11.35 19.82 9.18
C ALA A 103 -11.67 19.21 7.82
N ARG A 104 -12.18 20.00 6.87
CA ARG A 104 -12.38 19.54 5.47
C ARG A 104 -11.07 19.14 4.83
N ASP A 105 -10.05 20.00 4.89
CA ASP A 105 -8.74 19.72 4.31
C ASP A 105 -8.10 18.46 4.91
N ALA A 106 -8.19 18.29 6.24
CA ALA A 106 -7.67 17.11 6.92
C ALA A 106 -8.38 15.81 6.53
N LEU A 107 -9.70 15.84 6.33
CA LEU A 107 -10.47 14.69 5.89
C LEU A 107 -10.23 14.36 4.41
N ASP A 108 -10.16 15.37 3.55
CA ASP A 108 -9.87 15.20 2.13
C ASP A 108 -8.46 14.58 1.91
N ALA A 109 -7.48 14.97 2.74
CA ALA A 109 -6.12 14.41 2.67
C ALA A 109 -6.07 12.89 2.91
N VAL A 110 -7.01 12.35 3.68
CA VAL A 110 -7.14 10.90 3.93
C VAL A 110 -8.25 10.25 3.09
N GLY A 111 -8.76 10.93 2.08
CA GLY A 111 -9.79 10.42 1.17
C GLY A 111 -11.18 10.28 1.78
N LEU A 112 -11.48 11.07 2.81
CA LEU A 112 -12.79 11.16 3.44
C LEU A 112 -13.47 12.48 3.07
N ARG A 113 -14.80 12.51 3.12
CA ARG A 113 -15.58 13.71 2.84
C ARG A 113 -16.12 14.32 4.14
N ALA A 114 -16.01 15.63 4.28
CA ALA A 114 -16.63 16.33 5.38
C ALA A 114 -18.07 16.72 5.05
N ASN A 115 -19.02 16.46 5.96
CA ASN A 115 -20.37 16.99 5.91
C ASN A 115 -20.58 17.91 7.11
N VAL A 116 -20.70 19.19 6.82
CA VAL A 116 -20.94 20.25 7.80
C VAL A 116 -22.33 20.84 7.56
N ARG A 117 -23.15 20.97 8.59
CA ARG A 117 -24.50 21.48 8.45
C ARG A 117 -24.56 23.01 8.28
N ASP A 118 -23.57 23.70 8.84
CA ASP A 118 -23.40 25.15 8.68
C ASP A 118 -22.14 25.43 7.86
N ASP A 119 -22.26 26.30 6.88
CA ASP A 119 -21.23 26.56 5.86
C ASP A 119 -20.21 27.61 6.33
N ASP A 120 -20.16 27.91 7.63
CA ASP A 120 -19.18 28.82 8.19
C ASP A 120 -17.83 28.11 8.41
N ALA A 121 -16.90 28.32 7.47
CA ALA A 121 -15.56 27.76 7.50
C ALA A 121 -14.74 28.17 8.73
N ALA A 122 -15.12 29.22 9.44
CA ALA A 122 -14.46 29.74 10.64
C ALA A 122 -15.00 29.11 11.94
N SER A 123 -16.14 28.45 11.89
CA SER A 123 -16.72 27.78 13.05
C SER A 123 -15.91 26.56 13.45
N VAL A 124 -15.80 26.32 14.76
CA VAL A 124 -14.98 25.24 15.33
C VAL A 124 -15.79 23.95 15.45
N VAL A 125 -15.22 22.85 15.03
CA VAL A 125 -15.81 21.51 15.15
C VAL A 125 -15.86 21.09 16.61
N THR A 126 -17.05 20.84 17.12
CA THR A 126 -17.28 20.37 18.50
C THR A 126 -17.47 18.86 18.59
N ARG A 127 -17.89 18.23 17.49
CA ARG A 127 -18.11 16.79 17.42
C ARG A 127 -17.93 16.27 15.98
N GLN A 128 -17.42 15.05 15.87
CA GLN A 128 -17.31 14.35 14.60
C GLN A 128 -17.92 12.95 14.68
N ARG A 129 -18.42 12.43 13.55
CA ARG A 129 -18.86 11.04 13.39
C ARG A 129 -18.52 10.53 11.99
N PRO A 130 -17.81 9.39 11.81
CA PRO A 130 -17.24 8.53 12.88
C PRO A 130 -16.29 9.27 13.83
N ALA A 131 -16.01 8.66 14.99
CA ALA A 131 -15.09 9.23 15.97
C ALA A 131 -13.64 9.22 15.46
N ALA A 132 -12.78 10.04 16.05
CA ALA A 132 -11.35 9.98 15.78
C ALA A 132 -10.80 8.59 16.16
N GLY A 133 -9.97 8.02 15.29
CA GLY A 133 -9.41 6.68 15.45
C GLY A 133 -10.29 5.54 14.93
N ASP A 134 -11.55 5.79 14.57
CA ASP A 134 -12.40 4.80 13.90
C ASP A 134 -11.95 4.57 12.45
N ASP A 135 -12.20 3.39 11.91
CA ASP A 135 -11.92 3.07 10.52
C ASP A 135 -13.11 3.43 9.62
N ALA A 136 -12.85 4.23 8.62
CA ALA A 136 -13.84 4.61 7.63
C ALA A 136 -13.45 4.12 6.23
N ARG A 137 -14.44 3.81 5.41
CA ARG A 137 -14.21 3.51 3.99
C ARG A 137 -13.81 4.80 3.27
N LEU A 138 -12.98 4.66 2.26
CA LEU A 138 -12.69 5.76 1.35
C LEU A 138 -13.97 6.34 0.75
N ASP A 139 -13.97 7.63 0.47
CA ASP A 139 -15.13 8.40 0.00
C ASP A 139 -16.33 8.43 0.96
N SER A 140 -16.20 7.86 2.16
CA SER A 140 -17.26 7.97 3.16
C SER A 140 -17.32 9.39 3.76
N THR A 141 -18.48 9.73 4.25
CA THR A 141 -18.74 11.07 4.78
C THR A 141 -18.59 11.09 6.29
N VAL A 142 -17.75 11.98 6.79
CA VAL A 142 -17.63 12.30 8.22
C VAL A 142 -18.54 13.50 8.51
N ARG A 143 -19.50 13.29 9.40
CA ARG A 143 -20.40 14.36 9.83
C ARG A 143 -19.73 15.18 10.93
N LEU A 144 -19.63 16.47 10.71
CA LEU A 144 -19.11 17.45 11.65
C LEU A 144 -20.24 18.26 12.25
N THR A 145 -20.14 18.55 13.53
CA THR A 145 -21.01 19.46 14.27
C THR A 145 -20.16 20.62 14.77
N LEU A 146 -20.60 21.81 14.46
CA LEU A 146 -19.99 23.07 14.87
C LEU A 146 -20.55 23.55 16.20
#